data_3b4728641827627ad3d161dcd49c91fd
#
_entry.id   3b4728641827627ad3d161dcd49c91fd
#
_cell.length_a   1.000
_cell.length_b   1.000
_cell.length_c   1.000
_cell.angle_alpha   90.00
_cell.angle_beta   90.00
_cell.angle_gamma   90.00
#
_symmetry.space_group_name_H-M   'P 1'
#
loop_
_entity.id
_entity.type
_entity.pdbx_description
1 polymer ?
#
loop_
_entity_poly.entity_id
_entity_poly.type
_entity_poly.pdbx_seq_one_letter_code
_entity_poly.pdbx_strand_id
1 'polypeptide(L)'
;MICISIITDNYYNKRIFLKLIKFCYNYIIKGGEIMKIFEDILKKNNLKVTKGRLTLLEELNKSEVPMNTEEIFASADKNTIPSLTSLYRMLNELSDKGIIRKNLYSNGLLYYEFAGSEHRHYIVCSKCGKVSPIKECPISEFEKIAEEETGFKVIGHLVELKGLCPECQKN
;
A
#
# COMPACT_ATOMS: atom_id res chain seq x y z
N MET A 1 -6.92 -22.93 -14.93
CA MET A 1 -7.68 -22.06 -15.86
C MET A 1 -9.09 -21.73 -15.35
N ILE A 2 -9.34 -21.67 -14.04
CA ILE A 2 -10.69 -21.43 -13.46
C ILE A 2 -10.79 -20.12 -12.64
N CYS A 3 -9.68 -19.41 -12.40
CA CYS A 3 -9.70 -18.17 -11.59
C CYS A 3 -9.93 -16.85 -12.34
N ILE A 4 -10.08 -16.87 -13.67
CA ILE A 4 -10.15 -15.63 -14.48
C ILE A 4 -11.57 -15.18 -14.79
N SER A 5 -12.58 -16.04 -14.63
CA SER A 5 -13.96 -15.74 -15.06
C SER A 5 -14.91 -15.11 -14.02
N ILE A 6 -14.44 -14.79 -12.82
CA ILE A 6 -15.29 -14.25 -11.73
C ILE A 6 -15.11 -12.74 -11.52
N ILE A 7 -14.46 -12.03 -12.46
CA ILE A 7 -13.94 -10.66 -12.22
C ILE A 7 -14.78 -9.56 -12.91
N THR A 8 -15.99 -9.84 -13.31
CA THR A 8 -16.88 -8.80 -13.85
C THR A 8 -18.08 -8.66 -12.92
N ASP A 9 -18.10 -7.59 -12.18
CA ASP A 9 -19.20 -6.85 -11.59
C ASP A 9 -19.09 -6.62 -10.07
N ASN A 10 -19.01 -5.36 -9.78
CA ASN A 10 -19.38 -4.68 -8.55
C ASN A 10 -18.26 -3.95 -7.77
N TYR A 11 -18.50 -2.68 -7.54
CA TYR A 11 -17.67 -1.71 -6.80
C TYR A 11 -17.26 -2.16 -5.39
N TYR A 12 -17.95 -3.12 -4.81
CA TYR A 12 -17.67 -3.73 -3.50
C TYR A 12 -16.50 -4.74 -3.52
N ASN A 13 -16.07 -5.18 -4.68
CA ASN A 13 -15.09 -6.27 -4.85
C ASN A 13 -13.64 -5.82 -5.01
N LYS A 14 -13.37 -4.50 -5.06
CA LYS A 14 -11.99 -3.98 -5.22
C LYS A 14 -11.07 -4.42 -4.06
N ARG A 15 -11.61 -4.49 -2.85
CA ARG A 15 -10.87 -4.88 -1.63
C ARG A 15 -10.62 -6.39 -1.56
N ILE A 16 -11.57 -7.20 -2.04
CA ILE A 16 -11.44 -8.67 -2.09
C ILE A 16 -10.52 -9.08 -3.24
N PHE A 17 -10.62 -8.44 -4.39
CA PHE A 17 -9.76 -8.67 -5.55
C PHE A 17 -8.28 -8.42 -5.25
N LEU A 18 -7.99 -7.33 -4.56
CA LEU A 18 -6.63 -6.97 -4.15
C LEU A 18 -6.09 -7.89 -3.04
N LYS A 19 -6.95 -8.41 -2.14
CA LYS A 19 -6.58 -9.45 -1.17
C LYS A 19 -6.24 -10.79 -1.83
N LEU A 20 -6.99 -11.18 -2.86
CA LEU A 20 -6.72 -12.42 -3.62
C LEU A 20 -5.39 -12.33 -4.38
N ILE A 21 -5.02 -11.15 -4.89
CA ILE A 21 -3.73 -10.95 -5.57
C ILE A 21 -2.57 -11.25 -4.63
N LYS A 22 -2.58 -10.76 -3.39
CA LYS A 22 -1.47 -10.99 -2.44
C LYS A 22 -1.48 -12.41 -1.86
N PHE A 23 -2.65 -13.02 -1.67
CA PHE A 23 -2.78 -14.42 -1.27
C PHE A 23 -2.20 -15.36 -2.34
N CYS A 24 -2.49 -15.11 -3.62
CA CYS A 24 -1.87 -15.84 -4.73
C CYS A 24 -0.35 -15.59 -4.82
N TYR A 25 0.11 -14.38 -4.52
CA TYR A 25 1.53 -14.00 -4.57
C TYR A 25 2.39 -14.82 -3.59
N ASN A 26 1.93 -15.00 -2.36
CA ASN A 26 2.69 -15.75 -1.34
C ASN A 26 2.70 -17.26 -1.57
N TYR A 27 1.81 -17.82 -2.41
CA TYR A 27 1.63 -19.25 -2.53
C TYR A 27 1.98 -19.85 -3.90
N ILE A 28 1.92 -19.10 -5.03
CA ILE A 28 1.95 -19.74 -6.37
C ILE A 28 2.71 -18.98 -7.45
N ILE A 29 3.04 -17.66 -7.32
CA ILE A 29 3.38 -16.84 -8.50
C ILE A 29 4.89 -16.57 -8.65
N LYS A 30 5.50 -17.04 -9.73
CA LYS A 30 6.84 -16.65 -10.22
C LYS A 30 6.78 -15.21 -10.80
N GLY A 31 7.85 -14.42 -10.61
CA GLY A 31 7.93 -12.97 -10.88
C GLY A 31 7.33 -12.42 -12.19
N GLY A 32 7.12 -13.25 -13.23
CA GLY A 32 6.51 -12.80 -14.49
C GLY A 32 5.01 -12.54 -14.45
N GLU A 33 4.28 -13.19 -13.53
CA GLU A 33 2.81 -13.02 -13.45
C GLU A 33 2.42 -11.75 -12.67
N ILE A 34 3.20 -11.33 -11.67
CA ILE A 34 2.94 -10.10 -10.92
C ILE A 34 3.07 -8.85 -11.80
N MET A 35 4.03 -8.84 -12.70
CA MET A 35 4.22 -7.72 -13.65
C MET A 35 3.03 -7.56 -14.56
N LYS A 36 2.44 -8.66 -15.04
CA LYS A 36 1.22 -8.65 -15.84
C LYS A 36 0.03 -8.09 -15.06
N ILE A 37 -0.08 -8.43 -13.77
CA ILE A 37 -1.12 -7.87 -12.89
C ILE A 37 -0.98 -6.34 -12.78
N PHE A 38 0.24 -5.83 -12.58
CA PHE A 38 0.49 -4.38 -12.53
C PHE A 38 0.18 -3.71 -13.87
N GLU A 39 0.54 -4.32 -14.99
CA GLU A 39 0.15 -3.82 -16.31
C GLU A 39 -1.38 -3.69 -16.46
N ASP A 40 -2.11 -4.73 -16.07
CA ASP A 40 -3.57 -4.75 -16.16
C ASP A 40 -4.23 -3.71 -15.22
N ILE A 41 -3.68 -3.53 -14.01
CA ILE A 41 -4.10 -2.47 -13.09
C ILE A 41 -3.89 -1.08 -13.73
N LEU A 42 -2.74 -0.82 -14.32
CA LEU A 42 -2.45 0.45 -14.97
C LEU A 42 -3.40 0.70 -16.16
N LYS A 43 -3.57 -0.28 -17.05
CA LYS A 43 -4.49 -0.20 -18.20
C LYS A 43 -5.94 0.05 -17.77
N LYS A 44 -6.42 -0.68 -16.76
CA LYS A 44 -7.78 -0.53 -16.22
C LYS A 44 -8.05 0.87 -15.62
N ASN A 45 -7.01 1.54 -15.14
CA ASN A 45 -7.09 2.90 -14.63
C ASN A 45 -6.75 3.99 -15.66
N ASN A 46 -6.66 3.64 -16.95
CA ASN A 46 -6.30 4.54 -18.06
C ASN A 46 -4.91 5.18 -17.90
N LEU A 47 -3.98 4.45 -17.30
CA LEU A 47 -2.60 4.89 -17.16
C LEU A 47 -1.70 4.16 -18.17
N LYS A 48 -0.74 4.89 -18.77
CA LYS A 48 0.28 4.28 -19.62
C LYS A 48 1.12 3.30 -18.82
N VAL A 49 1.34 2.11 -19.36
CA VAL A 49 2.28 1.14 -18.83
C VAL A 49 3.70 1.62 -19.14
N THR A 50 4.44 2.00 -18.12
CA THR A 50 5.84 2.44 -18.25
C THR A 50 6.71 1.65 -17.28
N LYS A 51 8.00 1.48 -17.65
CA LYS A 51 8.95 0.80 -16.78
C LYS A 51 8.99 1.42 -15.38
N GLY A 52 9.03 2.76 -15.27
CA GLY A 52 9.06 3.45 -13.99
C GLY A 52 7.84 3.16 -13.10
N ARG A 53 6.62 3.14 -13.66
CA ARG A 53 5.42 2.79 -12.88
C ARG A 53 5.43 1.32 -12.43
N LEU A 54 5.88 0.42 -13.30
CA LEU A 54 6.00 -1.00 -12.94
C LEU A 54 7.04 -1.21 -11.84
N THR A 55 8.23 -0.61 -11.96
CA THR A 55 9.26 -0.63 -10.91
C THR A 55 8.73 -0.07 -9.59
N LEU A 56 8.03 1.07 -9.62
CA LEU A 56 7.45 1.68 -8.42
C LEU A 56 6.44 0.75 -7.74
N LEU A 57 5.53 0.16 -8.50
CA LEU A 57 4.53 -0.79 -7.95
C LEU A 57 5.19 -2.05 -7.40
N GLU A 58 6.24 -2.54 -8.06
CA GLU A 58 7.01 -3.69 -7.60
C GLU A 58 7.72 -3.40 -6.27
N GLU A 59 8.39 -2.25 -6.13
CA GLU A 59 9.06 -1.85 -4.90
C GLU A 59 8.06 -1.71 -3.74
N LEU A 60 6.95 -1.00 -3.94
CA LEU A 60 5.92 -0.85 -2.92
C LEU A 60 5.24 -2.18 -2.56
N ASN A 61 5.12 -3.10 -3.50
CA ASN A 61 4.52 -4.42 -3.23
C ASN A 61 5.47 -5.36 -2.48
N LYS A 62 6.78 -5.25 -2.70
CA LYS A 62 7.81 -6.02 -1.97
C LYS A 62 7.95 -5.56 -0.52
N SER A 63 7.73 -4.28 -0.26
CA SER A 63 7.89 -3.72 1.08
C SER A 63 6.79 -4.23 2.03
N GLU A 64 7.20 -4.64 3.22
CA GLU A 64 6.30 -5.02 4.32
C GLU A 64 5.80 -3.81 5.11
N VAL A 65 6.43 -2.66 4.93
CA VAL A 65 6.08 -1.39 5.57
C VAL A 65 5.88 -0.31 4.52
N PRO A 66 5.08 0.73 4.80
CA PRO A 66 4.98 1.89 3.91
C PRO A 66 6.34 2.57 3.79
N MET A 67 6.63 3.10 2.62
CA MET A 67 7.89 3.76 2.29
C MET A 67 7.67 5.25 2.03
N ASN A 68 8.58 6.09 2.53
CA ASN A 68 8.59 7.50 2.15
C ASN A 68 9.27 7.70 0.78
N THR A 69 9.20 8.93 0.24
CA THR A 69 9.72 9.24 -1.11
C THR A 69 11.23 9.01 -1.22
N GLU A 70 11.99 9.32 -0.16
CA GLU A 70 13.44 9.15 -0.16
C GLU A 70 13.83 7.67 -0.15
N GLU A 71 13.14 6.86 0.65
CA GLU A 71 13.34 5.41 0.69
C GLU A 71 13.03 4.76 -0.66
N ILE A 72 11.88 5.12 -1.27
CA ILE A 72 11.51 4.63 -2.61
C ILE A 72 12.56 5.05 -3.64
N PHE A 73 12.99 6.32 -3.60
CA PHE A 73 13.99 6.80 -4.54
C PHE A 73 15.35 6.15 -4.34
N ALA A 74 15.74 5.84 -3.11
CA ALA A 74 16.99 5.15 -2.81
C ALA A 74 17.00 3.70 -3.29
N SER A 75 15.89 2.97 -3.18
CA SER A 75 15.76 1.57 -3.60
C SER A 75 15.56 1.41 -5.11
N ALA A 76 14.96 2.40 -5.78
CA ALA A 76 14.59 2.30 -7.18
C ALA A 76 15.79 2.35 -8.14
N ASP A 77 15.69 1.59 -9.25
CA ASP A 77 16.64 1.68 -10.37
C ASP A 77 16.55 3.05 -11.05
N LYS A 78 17.67 3.77 -11.07
CA LYS A 78 17.80 5.12 -11.66
C LYS A 78 17.56 5.16 -13.17
N ASN A 79 17.71 4.03 -13.88
CA ASN A 79 17.37 3.94 -15.30
C ASN A 79 15.84 3.97 -15.52
N THR A 80 15.05 3.56 -14.54
CA THR A 80 13.58 3.53 -14.62
C THR A 80 12.93 4.72 -13.90
N ILE A 81 13.54 5.20 -12.82
CA ILE A 81 13.10 6.37 -12.04
C ILE A 81 14.29 7.35 -11.92
N PRO A 82 14.51 8.19 -12.95
CA PRO A 82 15.75 8.97 -13.05
C PRO A 82 15.80 10.19 -12.11
N SER A 83 14.66 10.64 -11.59
CA SER A 83 14.60 11.84 -10.75
C SER A 83 13.48 11.80 -9.74
N LEU A 84 13.66 12.53 -8.63
CA LEU A 84 12.61 12.75 -7.62
C LEU A 84 11.35 13.38 -8.23
N THR A 85 11.50 14.31 -9.18
CA THR A 85 10.37 14.94 -9.86
C THR A 85 9.52 13.93 -10.60
N SER A 86 10.13 12.98 -11.31
CA SER A 86 9.41 11.90 -12.00
C SER A 86 8.73 10.96 -11.00
N LEU A 87 9.39 10.66 -9.89
CA LEU A 87 8.81 9.85 -8.82
C LEU A 87 7.57 10.52 -8.20
N TYR A 88 7.66 11.80 -7.81
CA TYR A 88 6.51 12.53 -7.25
C TYR A 88 5.30 12.53 -8.18
N ARG A 89 5.51 12.72 -9.50
CA ARG A 89 4.43 12.65 -10.47
C ARG A 89 3.77 11.29 -10.49
N MET A 90 4.55 10.21 -10.52
CA MET A 90 4.00 8.85 -10.49
C MET A 90 3.27 8.54 -9.20
N LEU A 91 3.82 8.93 -8.03
CA LEU A 91 3.19 8.75 -6.73
C LEU A 91 1.84 9.46 -6.65
N ASN A 92 1.74 10.71 -7.13
CA ASN A 92 0.48 11.45 -7.15
C ASN A 92 -0.53 10.78 -8.10
N GLU A 93 -0.15 10.49 -9.34
CA GLU A 93 -1.06 9.84 -10.31
C GLU A 93 -1.59 8.48 -9.80
N LEU A 94 -0.74 7.65 -9.22
CA LEU A 94 -1.14 6.34 -8.69
C LEU A 94 -1.99 6.47 -7.42
N SER A 95 -1.74 7.47 -6.58
CA SER A 95 -2.56 7.78 -5.39
C SER A 95 -3.94 8.27 -5.79
N ASP A 96 -4.04 9.19 -6.74
CA ASP A 96 -5.31 9.74 -7.24
C ASP A 96 -6.20 8.65 -7.87
N LYS A 97 -5.59 7.61 -8.44
CA LYS A 97 -6.29 6.43 -8.96
C LYS A 97 -6.57 5.37 -7.88
N GLY A 98 -6.12 5.58 -6.64
CA GLY A 98 -6.28 4.62 -5.55
C GLY A 98 -5.53 3.30 -5.78
N ILE A 99 -4.50 3.31 -6.63
CA ILE A 99 -3.62 2.15 -6.87
C ILE A 99 -2.62 1.99 -5.73
N ILE A 100 -2.18 3.11 -5.16
CA ILE A 100 -1.38 3.16 -3.94
C ILE A 100 -2.11 3.99 -2.87
N ARG A 101 -1.87 3.69 -1.61
CA ARG A 101 -2.32 4.49 -0.47
C ARG A 101 -1.23 5.48 -0.10
N LYS A 102 -1.65 6.69 0.26
CA LYS A 102 -0.79 7.79 0.69
C LYS A 102 -1.24 8.24 2.07
N ASN A 103 -0.39 8.11 3.05
CA ASN A 103 -0.68 8.45 4.44
C ASN A 103 0.35 9.44 4.97
N LEU A 104 -0.12 10.53 5.60
CA LEU A 104 0.73 11.46 6.33
C LEU A 104 0.89 10.93 7.75
N TYR A 105 2.11 10.61 8.17
CA TYR A 105 2.41 10.14 9.51
C TYR A 105 2.82 11.29 10.43
N SER A 106 2.81 11.00 11.72
CA SER A 106 3.05 11.98 12.79
C SER A 106 4.45 12.58 12.79
N ASN A 107 5.39 12.00 12.08
CA ASN A 107 6.73 12.56 11.83
C ASN A 107 6.74 13.61 10.71
N GLY A 108 5.57 13.95 10.14
CA GLY A 108 5.42 14.92 9.06
C GLY A 108 5.78 14.40 7.66
N LEU A 109 6.10 13.11 7.52
CA LEU A 109 6.45 12.52 6.24
C LEU A 109 5.25 11.80 5.61
N LEU A 110 5.18 11.87 4.28
CA LEU A 110 4.23 11.10 3.48
C LEU A 110 4.82 9.71 3.19
N TYR A 111 4.04 8.69 3.51
CA TYR A 111 4.36 7.31 3.25
C TYR A 111 3.39 6.72 2.24
N TYR A 112 3.91 5.81 1.43
CA TYR A 112 3.18 5.18 0.33
C TYR A 112 3.25 3.67 0.47
N GLU A 113 2.15 3.00 0.15
CA GLU A 113 2.06 1.54 0.10
C GLU A 113 1.14 1.10 -1.04
N PHE A 114 1.34 -0.10 -1.55
CA PHE A 114 0.46 -0.66 -2.56
C PHE A 114 -0.94 -0.90 -1.97
N ALA A 115 -1.99 -0.39 -2.62
CA ALA A 115 -3.36 -0.48 -2.10
C ALA A 115 -3.89 -1.93 -2.01
N GLY A 116 -3.30 -2.86 -2.76
CA GLY A 116 -3.56 -4.30 -2.67
C GLY A 116 -2.93 -5.00 -1.47
N SER A 117 -2.12 -4.30 -0.68
CA SER A 117 -1.57 -4.83 0.56
C SER A 117 -2.68 -5.14 1.57
N GLU A 118 -2.45 -6.16 2.40
CA GLU A 118 -3.33 -6.43 3.53
C GLU A 118 -3.50 -5.19 4.40
N HIS A 119 -4.67 -5.08 5.02
CA HIS A 119 -4.90 -4.03 5.99
C HIS A 119 -3.95 -4.23 7.19
N ARG A 120 -3.10 -3.26 7.43
CA ARG A 120 -2.11 -3.27 8.50
C ARG A 120 -2.09 -1.92 9.19
N HIS A 121 -1.75 -1.94 10.47
CA HIS A 121 -1.41 -0.76 11.23
C HIS A 121 0.08 -0.70 11.46
N TYR A 122 0.56 0.46 11.82
CA TYR A 122 1.99 0.69 11.99
C TYR A 122 2.25 1.47 13.26
N ILE A 123 3.41 1.17 13.88
CA ILE A 123 3.98 2.00 14.93
C ILE A 123 5.19 2.74 14.38
N VAL A 124 5.25 4.03 14.65
CA VAL A 124 6.35 4.91 14.20
C VAL A 124 7.18 5.32 15.40
N CYS A 125 8.51 5.15 15.31
CA CYS A 125 9.42 5.62 16.33
C CYS A 125 9.53 7.14 16.26
N SER A 126 9.16 7.81 17.37
CA SER A 126 9.20 9.29 17.47
C SER A 126 10.63 9.86 17.46
N LYS A 127 11.67 9.02 17.69
CA LYS A 127 13.07 9.48 17.73
C LYS A 127 13.78 9.30 16.38
N CYS A 128 13.66 8.14 15.73
CA CYS A 128 14.40 7.82 14.51
C CYS A 128 13.52 7.63 13.26
N GLY A 129 12.19 7.70 13.39
CA GLY A 129 11.26 7.52 12.26
C GLY A 129 11.04 6.06 11.82
N LYS A 130 11.72 5.08 12.44
CA LYS A 130 11.56 3.67 12.08
C LYS A 130 10.10 3.24 12.15
N VAL A 131 9.58 2.65 11.08
CA VAL A 131 8.22 2.13 10.98
C VAL A 131 8.23 0.61 11.18
N SER A 132 7.28 0.09 11.95
CA SER A 132 7.11 -1.36 12.16
C SER A 132 5.65 -1.76 12.02
N PRO A 133 5.33 -2.89 11.36
CA PRO A 133 3.96 -3.33 11.19
C PRO A 133 3.40 -3.94 12.48
N ILE A 134 2.10 -3.72 12.71
CA ILE A 134 1.28 -4.38 13.73
C ILE A 134 0.46 -5.45 13.04
N LYS A 135 0.57 -6.69 13.47
CA LYS A 135 -0.01 -7.85 12.76
C LYS A 135 -1.53 -7.91 12.85
N GLU A 136 -2.11 -7.47 13.96
CA GLU A 136 -3.54 -7.57 14.22
C GLU A 136 -4.21 -6.19 14.21
N CYS A 137 -5.44 -6.15 13.74
CA CYS A 137 -6.27 -4.95 13.78
C CYS A 137 -7.31 -5.09 14.92
N PRO A 138 -7.14 -4.41 16.06
CA PRO A 138 -8.07 -4.51 17.17
C PRO A 138 -9.32 -3.63 17.00
N ILE A 139 -9.47 -2.95 15.85
CA ILE A 139 -10.48 -1.88 15.66
C ILE A 139 -11.85 -2.41 15.23
N SER A 140 -11.96 -3.66 14.78
CA SER A 140 -13.23 -4.19 14.25
C SER A 140 -14.40 -4.16 15.21
N GLU A 141 -14.16 -4.32 16.53
CA GLU A 141 -15.19 -4.20 17.56
C GLU A 141 -15.58 -2.74 17.78
N PHE A 142 -14.58 -1.84 17.80
CA PHE A 142 -14.82 -0.41 17.94
C PHE A 142 -15.60 0.17 16.75
N GLU A 143 -15.35 -0.30 15.53
CA GLU A 143 -16.13 0.07 14.34
C GLU A 143 -17.62 -0.26 14.51
N LYS A 144 -17.94 -1.44 15.03
CA LYS A 144 -19.34 -1.85 15.30
C LYS A 144 -20.00 -0.97 16.33
N ILE A 145 -19.31 -0.69 17.44
CA ILE A 145 -19.81 0.22 18.49
C ILE A 145 -20.09 1.61 17.89
N ALA A 146 -19.16 2.14 17.10
CA ALA A 146 -19.34 3.43 16.46
C ALA A 146 -20.54 3.45 15.48
N GLU A 147 -20.75 2.38 14.72
CA GLU A 147 -21.91 2.25 13.82
C GLU A 147 -23.23 2.19 14.63
N GLU A 148 -23.26 1.41 15.72
CA GLU A 148 -24.44 1.26 16.58
C GLU A 148 -24.79 2.57 17.29
N GLU A 149 -23.80 3.30 17.81
CA GLU A 149 -24.02 4.54 18.55
C GLU A 149 -24.40 5.72 17.65
N THR A 150 -23.86 5.77 16.43
CA THR A 150 -23.96 6.96 15.57
C THR A 150 -24.89 6.78 14.36
N GLY A 151 -25.22 5.54 14.00
CA GLY A 151 -25.96 5.21 12.78
C GLY A 151 -25.15 5.40 11.49
N PHE A 152 -23.85 5.72 11.59
CA PHE A 152 -22.96 5.81 10.42
C PHE A 152 -22.56 4.42 9.98
N LYS A 153 -22.31 4.25 8.68
CA LYS A 153 -21.65 3.07 8.14
C LYS A 153 -20.16 3.32 8.06
N VAL A 154 -19.34 2.60 8.82
CA VAL A 154 -17.89 2.73 8.78
C VAL A 154 -17.36 2.13 7.47
N ILE A 155 -16.63 2.91 6.70
CA ILE A 155 -16.03 2.50 5.42
C ILE A 155 -14.51 2.31 5.51
N GLY A 156 -13.91 2.62 6.66
CA GLY A 156 -12.48 2.47 6.93
C GLY A 156 -12.04 3.24 8.15
N HIS A 157 -10.81 2.96 8.59
CA HIS A 157 -10.17 3.64 9.72
C HIS A 157 -8.70 3.89 9.42
N LEU A 158 -8.10 4.84 10.13
CA LEU A 158 -6.67 5.11 10.13
C LEU A 158 -6.19 5.04 11.58
N VAL A 159 -5.23 4.15 11.85
CA VAL A 159 -4.60 4.01 13.17
C VAL A 159 -3.10 4.05 13.01
N GLU A 160 -2.47 4.96 13.72
CA GLU A 160 -1.03 5.07 13.87
C GLU A 160 -0.68 5.04 15.36
N LEU A 161 0.25 4.18 15.74
CA LEU A 161 0.84 4.22 17.08
C LEU A 161 2.19 4.92 17.03
N LYS A 162 2.47 5.69 18.08
CA LYS A 162 3.77 6.34 18.31
C LYS A 162 4.48 5.69 19.47
N GLY A 163 5.78 5.49 19.33
CA GLY A 163 6.57 4.89 20.40
C GLY A 163 8.06 5.12 20.21
N LEU A 164 8.87 4.45 21.00
CA LEU A 164 10.32 4.38 20.82
C LEU A 164 10.69 2.96 20.41
N CYS A 165 11.46 2.81 19.32
CA CYS A 165 11.96 1.50 18.92
C CYS A 165 12.97 0.96 19.94
N PRO A 166 13.25 -0.36 19.97
CA PRO A 166 14.16 -0.97 20.95
C PRO A 166 15.56 -0.33 20.98
N GLU A 167 16.07 0.13 19.84
CA GLU A 167 17.35 0.81 19.77
C GLU A 167 17.28 2.20 20.44
N CYS A 168 16.19 2.95 20.23
CA CYS A 168 16.02 4.29 20.78
C CYS A 168 15.59 4.31 22.25
N GLN A 169 15.12 3.19 22.81
CA GLN A 169 14.84 3.05 24.25
C GLN A 169 16.13 2.91 25.08
N LYS A 170 17.22 2.42 24.47
CA LYS A 170 18.50 2.19 25.14
C LYS A 170 19.39 3.44 25.23
N ASN A 171 18.99 4.50 24.52
CA ASN A 171 19.69 5.79 24.43
C ASN A 171 18.72 6.90 24.86
#